data_e0138261af646ff681384957e98bc3c4
#
_entry.id   e0138261af646ff681384957e98bc3c4
#
_cell.length_a   1.000
_cell.length_b   1.000
_cell.length_c   1.000
_cell.angle_alpha   90.00
_cell.angle_beta   90.00
_cell.angle_gamma   90.00
#
_symmetry.space_group_name_H-M   'P 1'
#
loop_
_entity.id
_entity.type
_entity.pdbx_description
1 polymer ?
#
loop_
_entity_poly.entity_id
_entity_poly.type
_entity_poly.pdbx_seq_one_letter_code
_entity_poly.pdbx_strand_id
1 'polypeptide(L)'
;MTGGDPAVRSVDTRARAVNATGPDSADAFWTGPWADTLAIHGDRAAADAERLDLPPLTIDVDGTAWTLLRGGHGIEVRAGVHAALTVGLDTAAFVDLVCERRTALGLVIGARATGDPAANEAFCAWDPVLRSVIDGRGVYRPGDVPLVGADGGPLDLGQRFRLGEGEADAAHFLAEAGFILLEQVFSAAELDAIDAEFAVAVNAASVDDGESWWAATRDGDRYPCRLLNFERKSATLRELFTDPRFLAIGEILPDGHRPGDPFGEHFSGVTAEGLTKRVGSVEGLACLPWHKDCDRGGHSMYCSGLTIGICLTPVDPAHGGLDVMAGSHRANIARAQTDRGLDLPAVGLRADRGDVTVHLSCALHRSTHPATDERRVVYTGFTLPPRAGDAVANGSRTNLERERAAIGDPTRRGRLASELEPRPGRA
;
A
#
# COMPACT_ATOMS: atom_id res chain seq x y z
N MET A 1 7.61 16.54 38.09
CA MET A 1 6.75 16.40 36.91
C MET A 1 7.09 15.05 36.33
N THR A 2 6.24 14.06 36.58
CA THR A 2 6.39 12.70 36.08
C THR A 2 6.08 12.75 34.59
N GLY A 3 7.12 12.61 33.76
CA GLY A 3 6.95 12.40 32.32
C GLY A 3 6.18 11.09 32.12
N GLY A 4 4.92 11.18 31.75
CA GLY A 4 4.19 10.03 31.25
C GLY A 4 4.87 9.57 29.97
N ASP A 5 5.14 8.27 29.92
CA ASP A 5 5.59 7.58 28.71
C ASP A 5 4.67 7.97 27.56
N PRO A 6 5.15 8.57 26.45
CA PRO A 6 4.27 8.91 25.34
C PRO A 6 3.73 7.59 24.82
N ALA A 7 2.46 7.32 25.09
CA ALA A 7 1.80 6.09 24.66
C ALA A 7 2.00 5.95 23.15
N VAL A 8 2.63 4.87 22.72
CA VAL A 8 2.83 4.59 21.29
C VAL A 8 1.48 4.60 20.59
N ARG A 9 1.41 5.33 19.49
CA ARG A 9 0.17 5.53 18.75
C ARG A 9 -0.24 4.23 18.06
N SER A 10 -1.49 3.81 18.24
CA SER A 10 -2.07 2.70 17.46
C SER A 10 -2.10 3.05 15.98
N VAL A 11 -1.72 2.10 15.14
CA VAL A 11 -1.80 2.18 13.68
C VAL A 11 -3.02 1.44 13.11
N ASP A 12 -3.81 0.81 13.97
CA ASP A 12 -5.04 0.09 13.58
C ASP A 12 -6.14 1.06 13.16
N THR A 13 -6.46 1.09 11.88
CA THR A 13 -7.53 1.92 11.31
C THR A 13 -8.87 1.22 11.19
N ARG A 14 -8.93 -0.10 11.44
CA ARG A 14 -10.16 -0.89 11.31
C ARG A 14 -11.28 -0.40 12.23
N ALA A 15 -10.96 0.36 13.28
CA ALA A 15 -11.96 0.97 14.16
C ALA A 15 -12.98 1.83 13.40
N ARG A 16 -12.65 2.36 12.24
CA ARG A 16 -13.53 3.18 11.39
C ARG A 16 -14.42 2.35 10.49
N ALA A 17 -13.92 1.23 9.95
CA ALA A 17 -14.64 0.39 8.99
C ALA A 17 -15.57 -0.62 9.68
N VAL A 18 -15.21 -1.12 10.87
CA VAL A 18 -15.92 -2.20 11.57
C VAL A 18 -17.35 -1.80 11.95
N ASN A 19 -17.58 -0.54 12.32
CA ASN A 19 -18.89 -0.05 12.74
C ASN A 19 -19.67 0.68 11.63
N ALA A 20 -19.10 0.78 10.44
CA ALA A 20 -19.78 1.42 9.34
C ALA A 20 -20.76 0.41 8.72
N THR A 21 -22.00 0.42 9.18
CA THR A 21 -23.12 -0.03 8.35
C THR A 21 -23.12 0.86 7.12
N GLY A 22 -22.87 0.26 5.96
CA GLY A 22 -22.93 0.99 4.70
C GLY A 22 -24.32 1.60 4.49
N PRO A 23 -24.44 2.62 3.66
CA PRO A 23 -25.74 3.17 3.29
C PRO A 23 -26.56 2.13 2.55
N ASP A 24 -27.89 2.20 2.72
CA ASP A 24 -28.84 1.30 2.06
C ASP A 24 -28.86 1.50 0.53
N SER A 25 -28.52 2.71 0.08
CA SER A 25 -28.43 3.08 -1.34
C SER A 25 -27.53 4.30 -1.55
N ALA A 26 -27.11 4.53 -2.81
CA ALA A 26 -26.40 5.74 -3.18
C ALA A 26 -27.22 7.00 -2.89
N ASP A 27 -28.52 6.99 -3.19
CA ASP A 27 -29.42 8.13 -2.90
C ASP A 27 -29.47 8.46 -1.40
N ALA A 28 -29.61 7.43 -0.56
CA ALA A 28 -29.60 7.61 0.88
C ALA A 28 -28.29 8.19 1.39
N PHE A 29 -27.17 7.79 0.79
CA PHE A 29 -25.86 8.33 1.14
C PHE A 29 -25.71 9.81 0.75
N TRP A 30 -25.99 10.14 -0.53
CA TRP A 30 -25.76 11.49 -1.04
C TRP A 30 -26.70 12.54 -0.44
N THR A 31 -27.93 12.14 -0.09
CA THR A 31 -28.94 13.05 0.50
C THR A 31 -28.90 13.12 2.03
N GLY A 32 -28.23 12.19 2.70
CA GLY A 32 -28.11 12.10 4.15
C GLY A 32 -26.66 12.25 4.62
N PRO A 33 -25.94 11.16 4.88
CA PRO A 33 -24.60 11.21 5.50
C PRO A 33 -23.60 12.12 4.78
N TRP A 34 -23.63 12.15 3.44
CA TRP A 34 -22.77 13.05 2.66
C TRP A 34 -23.11 14.52 2.94
N ALA A 35 -24.38 14.89 2.93
CA ALA A 35 -24.80 16.27 3.18
C ALA A 35 -24.40 16.74 4.60
N ASP A 36 -24.54 15.85 5.58
CA ASP A 36 -24.18 16.13 6.96
C ASP A 36 -22.67 16.35 7.12
N THR A 37 -21.86 15.46 6.54
CA THR A 37 -20.39 15.56 6.61
C THR A 37 -19.85 16.71 5.76
N LEU A 38 -20.48 16.99 4.61
CA LEU A 38 -20.13 18.14 3.76
C LEU A 38 -20.37 19.47 4.51
N ALA A 39 -21.42 19.57 5.32
CA ALA A 39 -21.66 20.76 6.14
C ALA A 39 -20.56 21.01 7.18
N ILE A 40 -19.85 19.95 7.60
CA ILE A 40 -18.78 20.04 8.60
C ILE A 40 -17.39 20.24 7.94
N HIS A 41 -17.14 19.51 6.85
CA HIS A 41 -15.80 19.38 6.26
C HIS A 41 -15.69 20.02 4.86
N GLY A 42 -16.79 20.57 4.34
CA GLY A 42 -16.90 20.99 2.94
C GLY A 42 -15.92 22.07 2.51
N ASP A 43 -15.65 23.06 3.36
CA ASP A 43 -14.74 24.16 3.02
C ASP A 43 -13.33 23.65 2.72
N ARG A 44 -12.81 22.74 3.56
CA ARG A 44 -11.46 22.13 3.33
C ARG A 44 -11.48 21.26 2.09
N ALA A 45 -12.48 20.42 1.95
CA ALA A 45 -12.60 19.52 0.80
C ALA A 45 -12.75 20.28 -0.53
N ALA A 46 -13.48 21.40 -0.53
CA ALA A 46 -13.60 22.27 -1.69
C ALA A 46 -12.25 22.88 -2.10
N ALA A 47 -11.50 23.41 -1.13
CA ALA A 47 -10.18 23.95 -1.38
C ALA A 47 -9.19 22.88 -1.86
N ASP A 48 -9.34 21.62 -1.40
CA ASP A 48 -8.54 20.48 -1.87
C ASP A 48 -8.93 20.08 -3.30
N ALA A 49 -10.23 20.03 -3.64
CA ALA A 49 -10.71 19.74 -4.98
C ALA A 49 -10.28 20.81 -6.00
N GLU A 50 -10.28 22.08 -5.61
CA GLU A 50 -9.78 23.18 -6.44
C GLU A 50 -8.27 23.08 -6.66
N ARG A 51 -7.49 22.87 -5.62
CA ARG A 51 -6.03 22.74 -5.68
C ARG A 51 -5.58 21.55 -6.55
N LEU A 52 -6.33 20.46 -6.55
CA LEU A 52 -6.07 19.27 -7.35
C LEU A 52 -6.64 19.39 -8.76
N ASP A 53 -7.36 20.45 -9.07
CA ASP A 53 -8.02 20.68 -10.37
C ASP A 53 -8.90 19.50 -10.82
N LEU A 54 -9.71 18.96 -9.89
CA LEU A 54 -10.51 17.77 -10.15
C LEU A 54 -11.59 18.04 -11.21
N PRO A 55 -11.72 17.20 -12.25
CA PRO A 55 -12.76 17.34 -13.23
C PRO A 55 -14.12 16.89 -12.65
N PRO A 56 -15.25 17.36 -13.23
CA PRO A 56 -16.56 16.78 -12.94
C PRO A 56 -16.56 15.27 -13.18
N LEU A 57 -17.18 14.50 -12.26
CA LEU A 57 -17.25 13.06 -12.32
C LEU A 57 -18.65 12.56 -11.98
N THR A 58 -19.25 11.76 -12.83
CA THR A 58 -20.47 11.01 -12.53
C THR A 58 -20.13 9.65 -11.96
N ILE A 59 -20.73 9.29 -10.83
CA ILE A 59 -20.73 7.95 -10.27
C ILE A 59 -22.12 7.37 -10.47
N ASP A 60 -22.21 6.31 -11.27
CA ASP A 60 -23.44 5.57 -11.51
C ASP A 60 -23.43 4.29 -10.64
N VAL A 61 -24.41 4.16 -9.77
CA VAL A 61 -24.53 3.00 -8.89
C VAL A 61 -25.79 2.23 -9.28
N ASP A 62 -25.62 1.10 -9.95
CA ASP A 62 -26.71 0.24 -10.44
C ASP A 62 -27.80 1.01 -11.22
N GLY A 63 -27.37 1.97 -12.08
CA GLY A 63 -28.25 2.82 -12.88
C GLY A 63 -28.76 4.07 -12.19
N THR A 64 -28.33 4.34 -10.96
CA THR A 64 -28.62 5.59 -10.23
C THR A 64 -27.39 6.50 -10.27
N ALA A 65 -27.44 7.53 -11.08
CA ALA A 65 -26.31 8.42 -11.32
C ALA A 65 -26.31 9.63 -10.40
N TRP A 66 -25.12 9.99 -9.90
CA TRP A 66 -24.83 11.20 -9.16
C TRP A 66 -23.53 11.83 -9.65
N THR A 67 -23.52 13.15 -9.83
CA THR A 67 -22.36 13.86 -10.36
C THR A 67 -21.72 14.74 -9.30
N LEU A 68 -20.42 14.52 -9.09
CA LEU A 68 -19.52 15.37 -8.29
C LEU A 68 -19.06 16.55 -9.14
N LEU A 69 -19.25 17.75 -8.63
CA LEU A 69 -18.91 19.02 -9.30
C LEU A 69 -18.10 19.90 -8.35
N ARG A 70 -17.11 20.61 -8.90
CA ARG A 70 -16.55 21.77 -8.23
C ARG A 70 -17.45 22.98 -8.51
N GLY A 71 -18.10 23.48 -7.49
CA GLY A 71 -18.92 24.69 -7.56
C GLY A 71 -18.17 25.94 -7.08
N GLY A 72 -18.65 27.12 -7.43
CA GLY A 72 -18.05 28.38 -6.96
C GLY A 72 -18.08 28.60 -5.44
N HIS A 73 -18.77 27.74 -4.69
CA HIS A 73 -18.93 27.80 -3.25
C HIS A 73 -18.68 26.45 -2.57
N GLY A 74 -18.02 25.50 -3.24
CA GLY A 74 -17.70 24.21 -2.63
C GLY A 74 -17.85 23.01 -3.58
N ILE A 75 -17.96 21.83 -2.97
CA ILE A 75 -18.29 20.59 -3.69
C ILE A 75 -19.80 20.46 -3.76
N GLU A 76 -20.31 20.30 -4.96
CA GLU A 76 -21.73 20.06 -5.23
C GLU A 76 -21.90 18.63 -5.73
N VAL A 77 -22.96 17.97 -5.25
CA VAL A 77 -23.38 16.66 -5.75
C VAL A 77 -24.79 16.79 -6.32
N ARG A 78 -24.95 16.43 -7.59
CA ARG A 78 -26.22 16.52 -8.33
C ARG A 78 -26.70 15.15 -8.76
N ALA A 79 -27.97 14.86 -8.56
CA ALA A 79 -28.60 13.68 -9.12
C ALA A 79 -28.60 13.74 -10.65
N GLY A 80 -28.29 12.61 -11.29
CA GLY A 80 -28.21 12.47 -12.73
C GLY A 80 -26.81 12.66 -13.32
N VAL A 81 -26.71 12.50 -14.63
CA VAL A 81 -25.46 12.59 -15.40
C VAL A 81 -25.25 14.04 -15.84
N HIS A 82 -24.26 14.70 -15.26
CA HIS A 82 -23.90 16.10 -15.56
C HIS A 82 -22.40 16.25 -15.90
N ALA A 83 -21.68 15.14 -16.10
CA ALA A 83 -20.27 15.11 -16.49
C ALA A 83 -20.04 14.18 -17.68
N ALA A 84 -19.00 14.45 -18.45
CA ALA A 84 -18.58 13.56 -19.55
C ALA A 84 -17.91 12.29 -19.03
N LEU A 85 -17.24 12.37 -17.87
CA LEU A 85 -16.57 11.24 -17.22
C LEU A 85 -17.56 10.52 -16.32
N THR A 86 -17.74 9.22 -16.56
CA THR A 86 -18.67 8.40 -15.79
C THR A 86 -18.00 7.09 -15.36
N VAL A 87 -18.13 6.76 -14.09
CA VAL A 87 -17.70 5.48 -13.53
C VAL A 87 -18.95 4.75 -13.01
N GLY A 88 -19.11 3.49 -13.42
CA GLY A 88 -20.16 2.61 -12.93
C GLY A 88 -19.65 1.73 -11.79
N LEU A 89 -20.44 1.61 -10.73
CA LEU A 89 -20.23 0.75 -9.57
C LEU A 89 -21.50 -0.08 -9.33
N ASP A 90 -21.36 -1.28 -8.79
CA ASP A 90 -22.47 -1.93 -8.10
C ASP A 90 -22.65 -1.34 -6.68
N THR A 91 -23.80 -1.57 -6.06
CA THR A 91 -24.07 -1.10 -4.69
C THR A 91 -23.01 -1.59 -3.69
N ALA A 92 -22.52 -2.82 -3.83
CA ALA A 92 -21.49 -3.37 -2.92
C ALA A 92 -20.15 -2.65 -3.09
N ALA A 93 -19.74 -2.33 -4.33
CA ALA A 93 -18.53 -1.54 -4.60
C ALA A 93 -18.64 -0.11 -4.05
N PHE A 94 -19.81 0.51 -4.21
CA PHE A 94 -20.09 1.83 -3.64
C PHE A 94 -20.00 1.83 -2.10
N VAL A 95 -20.59 0.83 -1.44
CA VAL A 95 -20.48 0.67 0.01
C VAL A 95 -19.02 0.46 0.44
N ASP A 96 -18.27 -0.38 -0.30
CA ASP A 96 -16.85 -0.58 -0.02
C ASP A 96 -16.04 0.71 -0.13
N LEU A 97 -16.35 1.56 -1.11
CA LEU A 97 -15.73 2.87 -1.27
C LEU A 97 -16.04 3.80 -0.10
N VAL A 98 -17.31 4.03 0.19
CA VAL A 98 -17.72 5.03 1.21
C VAL A 98 -17.36 4.60 2.64
N CYS A 99 -17.32 3.28 2.90
CA CYS A 99 -16.86 2.71 4.17
C CYS A 99 -15.34 2.47 4.23
N GLU A 100 -14.60 2.90 3.20
CA GLU A 100 -13.14 2.71 3.11
C GLU A 100 -12.66 1.25 3.23
N ARG A 101 -13.47 0.30 2.78
CA ARG A 101 -13.06 -1.10 2.64
C ARG A 101 -12.22 -1.31 1.39
N ARG A 102 -12.41 -0.44 0.38
CA ARG A 102 -11.67 -0.37 -0.88
C ARG A 102 -11.41 1.09 -1.24
N THR A 103 -10.24 1.34 -1.79
CA THR A 103 -9.95 2.62 -2.46
C THR A 103 -10.56 2.64 -3.86
N ALA A 104 -10.71 3.82 -4.46
CA ALA A 104 -11.10 3.92 -5.86
C ALA A 104 -10.14 3.13 -6.77
N LEU A 105 -8.83 3.21 -6.52
CA LEU A 105 -7.83 2.43 -7.25
C LEU A 105 -8.03 0.93 -7.06
N GLY A 106 -8.30 0.47 -5.84
CA GLY A 106 -8.59 -0.93 -5.54
C GLY A 106 -9.82 -1.45 -6.28
N LEU A 107 -10.86 -0.62 -6.46
CA LEU A 107 -12.04 -0.96 -7.24
C LEU A 107 -11.75 -1.03 -8.74
N VAL A 108 -10.96 -0.10 -9.27
CA VAL A 108 -10.53 -0.09 -10.69
C VAL A 108 -9.68 -1.32 -11.01
N ILE A 109 -8.65 -1.60 -10.22
CA ILE A 109 -7.76 -2.76 -10.42
C ILE A 109 -8.55 -4.08 -10.27
N GLY A 110 -9.48 -4.13 -9.32
CA GLY A 110 -10.35 -5.29 -9.08
C GLY A 110 -11.46 -5.47 -10.11
N ALA A 111 -11.52 -4.63 -11.17
CA ALA A 111 -12.57 -4.62 -12.19
C ALA A 111 -14.01 -4.51 -11.59
N ARG A 112 -14.12 -3.83 -10.45
CA ARG A 112 -15.40 -3.51 -9.78
C ARG A 112 -15.86 -2.07 -10.04
N ALA A 113 -15.01 -1.26 -10.68
CA ALA A 113 -15.36 0.02 -11.25
C ALA A 113 -15.27 -0.08 -12.78
N THR A 114 -16.29 0.38 -13.48
CA THR A 114 -16.36 0.39 -14.93
C THR A 114 -16.31 1.82 -15.44
N GLY A 115 -15.37 2.11 -16.33
CA GLY A 115 -15.16 3.44 -16.90
C GLY A 115 -14.06 3.38 -17.94
N ASP A 116 -13.99 4.39 -18.79
CA ASP A 116 -12.82 4.57 -19.65
C ASP A 116 -11.59 4.98 -18.82
N PRO A 117 -10.38 4.96 -19.36
CA PRO A 117 -9.17 5.33 -18.63
C PRO A 117 -9.22 6.72 -17.99
N ALA A 118 -9.83 7.71 -18.65
CA ALA A 118 -9.94 9.08 -18.12
C ALA A 118 -10.94 9.17 -16.95
N ALA A 119 -12.06 8.45 -17.04
CA ALA A 119 -13.04 8.35 -15.95
C ALA A 119 -12.43 7.64 -14.72
N ASN A 120 -11.69 6.55 -14.94
CA ASN A 120 -11.01 5.83 -13.88
C ASN A 120 -9.91 6.68 -13.21
N GLU A 121 -9.17 7.46 -14.00
CA GLU A 121 -8.18 8.41 -13.46
C GLU A 121 -8.85 9.49 -12.60
N ALA A 122 -9.94 10.08 -13.09
CA ALA A 122 -10.73 11.06 -12.35
C ALA A 122 -11.31 10.47 -11.06
N PHE A 123 -11.78 9.23 -11.09
CA PHE A 123 -12.30 8.54 -9.92
C PHE A 123 -11.23 8.34 -8.85
N CYS A 124 -10.04 7.89 -9.24
CA CYS A 124 -8.90 7.78 -8.33
C CYS A 124 -8.44 9.14 -7.80
N ALA A 125 -8.56 10.20 -8.59
CA ALA A 125 -8.19 11.55 -8.16
C ALA A 125 -9.20 12.15 -7.14
N TRP A 126 -10.48 11.80 -7.25
CA TRP A 126 -11.53 12.22 -6.32
C TRP A 126 -11.46 11.49 -4.96
N ASP A 127 -10.92 10.28 -4.90
CA ASP A 127 -10.92 9.46 -3.67
C ASP A 127 -10.38 10.19 -2.43
N PRO A 128 -9.21 10.85 -2.45
CA PRO A 128 -8.73 11.60 -1.29
C PRO A 128 -9.66 12.75 -0.86
N VAL A 129 -10.36 13.37 -1.80
CA VAL A 129 -11.32 14.44 -1.48
C VAL A 129 -12.62 13.86 -0.92
N LEU A 130 -13.07 12.70 -1.41
CA LEU A 130 -14.17 11.97 -0.78
C LEU A 130 -13.85 11.64 0.67
N ARG A 131 -12.60 11.18 0.97
CA ARG A 131 -12.15 10.98 2.36
C ARG A 131 -12.13 12.28 3.16
N SER A 132 -11.75 13.40 2.54
CA SER A 132 -11.77 14.71 3.20
C SER A 132 -13.19 15.10 3.64
N VAL A 133 -14.21 14.82 2.83
CA VAL A 133 -15.63 15.07 3.19
C VAL A 133 -16.11 14.05 4.22
N ILE A 134 -15.95 12.75 3.94
CA ILE A 134 -16.58 11.68 4.75
C ILE A 134 -15.99 11.62 6.17
N ASP A 135 -14.64 11.74 6.29
CA ASP A 135 -13.93 11.51 7.54
C ASP A 135 -13.26 12.75 8.11
N GLY A 136 -13.30 13.89 7.44
CA GLY A 136 -12.56 15.09 7.80
C GLY A 136 -11.04 14.98 7.57
N ARG A 137 -10.56 13.92 6.92
CA ARG A 137 -9.14 13.74 6.61
C ARG A 137 -8.75 14.53 5.37
N GLY A 138 -8.44 15.82 5.55
CA GLY A 138 -8.04 16.70 4.45
C GLY A 138 -6.89 16.13 3.63
N VAL A 139 -6.88 16.45 2.33
CA VAL A 139 -5.78 16.07 1.45
C VAL A 139 -4.51 16.74 1.95
N TYR A 140 -3.42 15.99 2.00
CA TYR A 140 -2.13 16.39 2.57
C TYR A 140 -1.67 17.75 2.06
N ARG A 141 -1.19 18.56 2.99
CA ARG A 141 -0.52 19.85 2.74
C ARG A 141 0.83 19.84 3.43
N PRO A 142 1.83 20.57 2.89
CA PRO A 142 3.12 20.71 3.55
C PRO A 142 2.99 21.09 5.02
N GLY A 143 3.69 20.33 5.89
CA GLY A 143 3.66 20.51 7.33
C GLY A 143 2.54 19.81 8.09
N ASP A 144 1.57 19.14 7.42
CA ASP A 144 0.48 18.43 8.09
C ASP A 144 0.98 17.21 8.92
N VAL A 145 2.15 16.68 8.61
CA VAL A 145 2.71 15.48 9.26
C VAL A 145 4.10 15.79 9.81
N PRO A 146 4.19 16.30 11.03
CA PRO A 146 5.48 16.46 11.71
C PRO A 146 6.06 15.08 12.06
N LEU A 147 7.37 14.93 11.92
CA LEU A 147 8.15 13.77 12.34
C LEU A 147 8.89 14.15 13.62
N VAL A 148 8.42 13.61 14.74
CA VAL A 148 8.87 14.00 16.07
C VAL A 148 9.48 12.81 16.78
N GLY A 149 10.69 12.97 17.31
CA GLY A 149 11.36 11.98 18.15
C GLY A 149 10.69 11.82 19.53
N ALA A 150 11.00 10.75 20.23
CA ALA A 150 10.46 10.49 21.56
C ALA A 150 10.84 11.59 22.59
N ASP A 151 11.91 12.32 22.34
CA ASP A 151 12.36 13.47 23.14
C ASP A 151 11.64 14.78 22.80
N GLY A 152 10.76 14.77 21.80
CA GLY A 152 10.07 15.95 21.28
C GLY A 152 10.86 16.76 20.24
N GLY A 153 12.09 16.37 19.92
CA GLY A 153 12.91 16.93 18.84
C GLY A 153 12.54 16.34 17.47
N PRO A 154 13.25 16.74 16.41
CA PRO A 154 13.10 16.12 15.09
C PRO A 154 13.45 14.64 15.13
N LEU A 155 12.65 13.80 14.47
CA LEU A 155 12.91 12.36 14.36
C LEU A 155 14.19 12.12 13.52
N ASP A 156 15.16 11.41 14.08
CA ASP A 156 16.34 10.96 13.32
C ASP A 156 15.98 9.77 12.44
N LEU A 157 15.76 10.00 11.15
CA LEU A 157 15.38 8.99 10.18
C LEU A 157 16.49 7.98 9.80
N GLY A 158 17.71 8.21 10.29
CA GLY A 158 18.85 7.32 10.11
C GLY A 158 18.98 6.24 11.17
N GLN A 159 18.10 6.21 12.16
CA GLN A 159 18.15 5.24 13.25
C GLN A 159 18.00 3.81 12.75
N ARG A 160 18.72 2.91 13.39
CA ARG A 160 18.70 1.47 13.17
C ARG A 160 18.43 0.78 14.51
N PHE A 161 17.74 -0.36 14.47
CA PHE A 161 17.28 -1.02 15.67
C PHE A 161 17.67 -2.49 15.68
N ARG A 162 17.72 -3.06 16.89
CA ARG A 162 17.90 -4.50 17.09
C ARG A 162 16.73 -5.03 17.90
N LEU A 163 16.27 -6.23 17.57
CA LEU A 163 15.21 -6.87 18.35
C LEU A 163 15.63 -7.04 19.81
N GLY A 164 14.72 -6.67 20.72
CA GLY A 164 14.97 -6.74 22.17
C GLY A 164 15.77 -5.58 22.73
N GLU A 165 16.12 -4.57 21.93
CA GLU A 165 16.83 -3.36 22.37
C GLU A 165 15.97 -2.13 22.07
N GLY A 166 15.80 -1.23 23.06
CA GLY A 166 15.11 0.06 22.85
C GLY A 166 13.69 -0.07 22.31
N GLU A 167 12.90 -1.01 22.81
CA GLU A 167 11.57 -1.37 22.28
C GLU A 167 10.63 -0.16 22.17
N ALA A 168 10.63 0.73 23.18
CA ALA A 168 9.80 1.93 23.15
C ALA A 168 10.21 2.89 22.05
N ASP A 169 11.50 3.06 21.80
CA ASP A 169 12.03 3.93 20.75
C ASP A 169 11.74 3.32 19.35
N ALA A 170 11.89 1.99 19.21
CA ALA A 170 11.57 1.27 17.99
C ALA A 170 10.08 1.40 17.65
N ALA A 171 9.21 1.22 18.63
CA ALA A 171 7.77 1.37 18.49
C ALA A 171 7.38 2.81 18.10
N HIS A 172 7.94 3.78 18.81
CA HIS A 172 7.72 5.21 18.49
C HIS A 172 8.19 5.55 17.08
N PHE A 173 9.41 5.12 16.72
CA PHE A 173 9.98 5.37 15.40
C PHE A 173 9.10 4.78 14.29
N LEU A 174 8.70 3.50 14.40
CA LEU A 174 7.84 2.85 13.41
C LEU A 174 6.48 3.55 13.29
N ALA A 175 5.87 3.95 14.41
CA ALA A 175 4.60 4.67 14.42
C ALA A 175 4.70 6.08 13.80
N GLU A 176 5.82 6.77 13.95
CA GLU A 176 6.04 8.11 13.39
C GLU A 176 6.51 8.06 11.94
N ALA A 177 7.53 7.25 11.64
CA ALA A 177 8.15 7.18 10.32
C ALA A 177 7.36 6.31 9.33
N GLY A 178 6.67 5.28 9.81
CA GLY A 178 5.96 4.30 8.99
C GLY A 178 6.85 3.18 8.44
N PHE A 179 8.11 3.15 8.86
CA PHE A 179 9.07 2.09 8.54
C PHE A 179 10.09 1.93 9.67
N ILE A 180 10.79 0.79 9.69
CA ILE A 180 11.93 0.56 10.58
C ILE A 180 12.91 -0.41 9.91
N LEU A 181 14.19 -0.30 10.23
CA LEU A 181 15.24 -1.22 9.84
C LEU A 181 15.72 -1.97 11.08
N LEU A 182 15.63 -3.29 11.04
CA LEU A 182 16.07 -4.20 12.08
C LEU A 182 17.37 -4.88 11.65
N GLU A 183 18.44 -4.69 12.42
CA GLU A 183 19.75 -5.21 12.09
C GLU A 183 19.91 -6.67 12.53
N GLN A 184 20.49 -7.48 11.64
CA GLN A 184 21.00 -8.83 11.94
C GLN A 184 19.99 -9.75 12.63
N VAL A 185 18.75 -9.76 12.13
CA VAL A 185 17.67 -10.58 12.70
C VAL A 185 17.94 -12.07 12.47
N PHE A 186 18.47 -12.41 11.29
CA PHE A 186 18.74 -13.79 10.91
C PHE A 186 20.24 -14.03 10.67
N SER A 187 20.68 -15.24 10.98
CA SER A 187 22.07 -15.65 10.83
C SER A 187 22.46 -15.93 9.36
N ALA A 188 23.73 -15.83 9.05
CA ALA A 188 24.25 -16.16 7.72
C ALA A 188 23.88 -17.59 7.30
N ALA A 189 23.89 -18.56 8.20
CA ALA A 189 23.55 -19.95 7.89
C ALA A 189 22.07 -20.13 7.51
N GLU A 190 21.15 -19.44 8.17
CA GLU A 190 19.72 -19.45 7.82
C GLU A 190 19.52 -18.82 6.44
N LEU A 191 20.19 -17.72 6.17
CA LEU A 191 20.09 -17.03 4.89
C LEU A 191 20.72 -17.86 3.75
N ASP A 192 21.81 -18.57 3.99
CA ASP A 192 22.42 -19.47 3.01
C ASP A 192 21.48 -20.63 2.65
N ALA A 193 20.77 -21.17 3.65
CA ALA A 193 19.76 -22.20 3.42
C ALA A 193 18.58 -21.68 2.59
N ILE A 194 18.05 -20.49 2.93
CA ILE A 194 16.96 -19.86 2.15
C ILE A 194 17.42 -19.56 0.72
N ASP A 195 18.65 -19.04 0.54
CA ASP A 195 19.22 -18.73 -0.78
C ASP A 195 19.35 -19.98 -1.65
N ALA A 196 19.76 -21.10 -1.07
CA ALA A 196 19.83 -22.38 -1.79
C ALA A 196 18.44 -22.87 -2.22
N GLU A 197 17.44 -22.80 -1.33
CA GLU A 197 16.05 -23.14 -1.64
C GLU A 197 15.46 -22.18 -2.68
N PHE A 198 15.81 -20.90 -2.62
CA PHE A 198 15.42 -19.87 -3.58
C PHE A 198 15.97 -20.18 -4.98
N ALA A 199 17.25 -20.55 -5.08
CA ALA A 199 17.86 -20.92 -6.34
C ALA A 199 17.20 -22.15 -6.98
N VAL A 200 16.83 -23.15 -6.17
CA VAL A 200 16.06 -24.32 -6.63
C VAL A 200 14.70 -23.91 -7.17
N ALA A 201 13.99 -23.04 -6.46
CA ALA A 201 12.67 -22.56 -6.87
C ALA A 201 12.71 -21.71 -8.15
N VAL A 202 13.73 -20.84 -8.30
CA VAL A 202 13.97 -20.07 -9.54
C VAL A 202 14.21 -21.00 -10.73
N ASN A 203 15.04 -22.04 -10.56
CA ASN A 203 15.35 -22.99 -11.64
C ASN A 203 14.15 -23.86 -12.02
N ALA A 204 13.21 -24.10 -11.11
CA ALA A 204 12.00 -24.87 -11.35
C ALA A 204 10.84 -24.01 -11.93
N ALA A 205 10.96 -22.68 -11.88
CA ALA A 205 9.91 -21.77 -12.33
C ALA A 205 9.69 -21.84 -13.84
N SER A 206 8.44 -21.76 -14.27
CA SER A 206 8.05 -21.66 -15.67
C SER A 206 7.00 -20.57 -15.87
N VAL A 207 6.89 -20.05 -17.10
CA VAL A 207 5.96 -18.95 -17.42
C VAL A 207 4.50 -19.32 -17.12
N ASP A 208 4.18 -20.60 -17.22
CA ASP A 208 2.82 -21.12 -17.10
C ASP A 208 2.54 -21.79 -15.73
N ASP A 209 3.47 -21.70 -14.76
CA ASP A 209 3.32 -22.37 -13.47
C ASP A 209 2.26 -21.73 -12.55
N GLY A 210 1.76 -20.54 -12.90
CA GLY A 210 0.79 -19.78 -12.11
C GLY A 210 1.32 -19.24 -10.78
N GLU A 211 2.57 -19.56 -10.42
CA GLU A 211 3.22 -19.22 -9.16
C GLU A 211 4.45 -18.33 -9.34
N SER A 212 4.83 -18.01 -10.56
CA SER A 212 5.93 -17.10 -10.84
C SER A 212 5.51 -15.93 -11.74
N TRP A 213 6.09 -14.78 -11.49
CA TRP A 213 5.98 -13.61 -12.36
C TRP A 213 7.33 -13.34 -13.00
N TRP A 214 7.29 -12.93 -14.26
CA TRP A 214 8.48 -12.83 -15.08
C TRP A 214 8.78 -11.37 -15.42
N ALA A 215 10.06 -11.07 -15.53
CA ALA A 215 10.59 -9.81 -16.02
C ALA A 215 11.51 -10.05 -17.19
N ALA A 216 11.81 -8.99 -17.95
CA ALA A 216 12.80 -9.03 -19.01
C ALA A 216 13.86 -7.94 -18.80
N THR A 217 15.11 -8.25 -19.16
CA THR A 217 16.21 -7.30 -19.24
C THR A 217 16.24 -6.61 -20.60
N ARG A 218 17.05 -5.56 -20.75
CA ARG A 218 17.28 -4.89 -22.03
C ARG A 218 17.83 -5.79 -23.12
N ASP A 219 18.59 -6.82 -22.71
CA ASP A 219 19.20 -7.79 -23.61
C ASP A 219 18.22 -8.90 -24.03
N GLY A 220 16.99 -8.86 -23.51
CA GLY A 220 15.94 -9.80 -23.84
C GLY A 220 15.89 -11.03 -22.95
N ASP A 221 16.76 -11.14 -21.95
CA ASP A 221 16.76 -12.25 -21.01
C ASP A 221 15.52 -12.19 -20.12
N ARG A 222 14.76 -13.28 -20.08
CA ARG A 222 13.61 -13.44 -19.22
C ARG A 222 13.99 -14.20 -17.95
N TYR A 223 13.46 -13.75 -16.83
CA TYR A 223 13.73 -14.38 -15.55
C TYR A 223 12.51 -14.28 -14.61
N PRO A 224 12.30 -15.22 -13.68
CA PRO A 224 11.25 -15.11 -12.69
C PRO A 224 11.64 -14.02 -11.68
N CYS A 225 10.95 -12.87 -11.74
CA CYS A 225 11.21 -11.76 -10.85
C CYS A 225 10.47 -11.89 -9.51
N ARG A 226 9.39 -12.68 -9.45
CA ARG A 226 8.68 -13.02 -8.22
C ARG A 226 8.30 -14.49 -8.20
N LEU A 227 8.54 -15.13 -7.07
CA LEU A 227 8.08 -16.47 -6.74
C LEU A 227 6.99 -16.32 -5.68
N LEU A 228 5.75 -16.62 -6.06
CA LEU A 228 4.61 -16.56 -5.14
C LEU A 228 4.57 -17.83 -4.28
N ASN A 229 4.02 -17.70 -3.07
CA ASN A 229 3.94 -18.80 -2.10
C ASN A 229 5.31 -19.47 -1.87
N PHE A 230 6.36 -18.67 -1.79
CA PHE A 230 7.73 -19.18 -1.65
C PHE A 230 7.92 -19.97 -0.35
N GLU A 231 7.15 -19.69 0.70
CA GLU A 231 7.12 -20.47 1.94
C GLU A 231 6.81 -21.95 1.69
N ARG A 232 6.07 -22.28 0.62
CA ARG A 232 5.78 -23.69 0.28
C ARG A 232 7.00 -24.40 -0.31
N LYS A 233 7.93 -23.63 -0.85
CA LYS A 233 9.14 -24.10 -1.54
C LYS A 233 10.39 -24.03 -0.64
N SER A 234 10.29 -23.39 0.55
CA SER A 234 11.37 -23.22 1.50
C SER A 234 11.00 -23.80 2.87
N ALA A 235 11.66 -24.88 3.27
CA ALA A 235 11.47 -25.47 4.59
C ALA A 235 12.02 -24.56 5.68
N THR A 236 13.20 -23.98 5.43
CA THR A 236 13.87 -23.04 6.32
C THR A 236 12.98 -21.83 6.61
N LEU A 237 12.34 -21.26 5.59
CA LEU A 237 11.48 -20.10 5.77
C LEU A 237 10.23 -20.43 6.61
N ARG A 238 9.64 -21.62 6.43
CA ARG A 238 8.51 -22.06 7.27
C ARG A 238 8.89 -22.18 8.74
N GLU A 239 10.09 -22.67 9.04
CA GLU A 239 10.61 -22.73 10.42
C GLU A 239 10.81 -21.34 10.99
N LEU A 240 11.40 -20.41 10.21
CA LEU A 240 11.60 -19.03 10.64
C LEU A 240 10.29 -18.28 10.92
N PHE A 241 9.19 -18.59 10.26
CA PHE A 241 7.91 -17.95 10.53
C PHE A 241 7.30 -18.31 11.89
N THR A 242 7.81 -19.33 12.55
CA THR A 242 7.46 -19.71 13.92
C THR A 242 8.55 -19.35 14.95
N ASP A 243 9.67 -18.81 14.49
CA ASP A 243 10.78 -18.39 15.33
C ASP A 243 10.39 -17.17 16.19
N PRO A 244 10.70 -17.15 17.49
CA PRO A 244 10.41 -16.02 18.37
C PRO A 244 10.96 -14.67 17.84
N ARG A 245 12.10 -14.66 17.16
CA ARG A 245 12.66 -13.43 16.55
C ARG A 245 11.76 -12.87 15.46
N PHE A 246 11.20 -13.75 14.61
CA PHE A 246 10.25 -13.31 13.60
C PHE A 246 8.95 -12.80 14.25
N LEU A 247 8.42 -13.51 15.23
CA LEU A 247 7.19 -13.11 15.91
C LEU A 247 7.35 -11.77 16.64
N ALA A 248 8.51 -11.51 17.25
CA ALA A 248 8.82 -10.25 17.92
C ALA A 248 8.75 -9.02 16.99
N ILE A 249 8.92 -9.19 15.68
CA ILE A 249 8.72 -8.08 14.71
C ILE A 249 7.28 -7.56 14.78
N GLY A 250 6.29 -8.44 14.90
CA GLY A 250 4.88 -8.07 15.01
C GLY A 250 4.52 -7.43 16.35
N GLU A 251 5.36 -7.60 17.36
CA GLU A 251 5.17 -7.07 18.72
C GLU A 251 5.76 -5.66 18.90
N ILE A 252 6.52 -5.15 17.92
CA ILE A 252 7.08 -3.78 17.98
C ILE A 252 5.97 -2.74 18.16
N LEU A 253 4.84 -2.89 17.48
CA LEU A 253 3.66 -2.04 17.70
C LEU A 253 2.69 -2.70 18.69
N PRO A 254 2.01 -1.91 19.54
CA PRO A 254 1.13 -2.43 20.58
C PRO A 254 -0.18 -3.02 20.06
N ASP A 255 -0.40 -3.00 18.74
CA ASP A 255 -1.67 -3.36 18.12
C ASP A 255 -1.92 -4.88 18.02
N GLY A 256 -0.93 -5.72 18.34
CA GLY A 256 -1.06 -7.18 18.35
C GLY A 256 -0.99 -7.83 16.97
N HIS A 257 -0.12 -7.32 16.11
CA HIS A 257 0.14 -7.89 14.79
C HIS A 257 0.62 -9.34 14.87
N ARG A 258 0.14 -10.15 13.94
CA ARG A 258 0.54 -11.57 13.80
C ARG A 258 0.98 -11.87 12.39
N PRO A 259 1.85 -12.86 12.19
CA PRO A 259 2.19 -13.33 10.87
C PRO A 259 0.94 -13.64 10.06
N GLY A 260 0.85 -13.08 8.87
CA GLY A 260 -0.29 -13.23 7.97
C GLY A 260 -0.02 -12.52 6.66
N ASP A 261 -0.83 -12.81 5.66
CA ASP A 261 -0.79 -12.09 4.39
C ASP A 261 -1.49 -10.74 4.58
N PRO A 262 -0.78 -9.60 4.54
CA PRO A 262 -1.39 -8.28 4.67
C PRO A 262 -2.34 -7.96 3.51
N PHE A 263 -2.26 -8.73 2.41
CA PHE A 263 -3.11 -8.63 1.23
C PHE A 263 -4.10 -9.80 1.11
N GLY A 264 -4.03 -10.78 2.02
CA GLY A 264 -4.81 -12.00 2.00
C GLY A 264 -6.25 -11.80 2.43
N GLU A 265 -7.14 -12.61 1.86
CA GLU A 265 -8.55 -12.64 2.23
C GLU A 265 -8.79 -13.27 3.59
N HIS A 266 -7.88 -14.10 4.01
CA HIS A 266 -7.99 -14.86 5.24
C HIS A 266 -6.64 -14.95 5.93
N PHE A 267 -6.66 -14.90 7.23
CA PHE A 267 -5.55 -15.19 8.12
C PHE A 267 -5.17 -16.69 8.09
N SER A 268 -5.17 -17.27 6.89
CA SER A 268 -4.96 -18.70 6.69
C SER A 268 -3.51 -19.16 6.75
N GLY A 269 -2.64 -18.26 7.18
CA GLY A 269 -1.23 -18.55 7.35
C GLY A 269 -0.32 -17.48 6.74
N VAL A 270 0.96 -17.61 7.03
CA VAL A 270 1.97 -16.71 6.49
C VAL A 270 2.23 -17.09 5.04
N THR A 271 2.13 -16.12 4.14
CA THR A 271 2.58 -16.26 2.76
C THR A 271 3.87 -15.48 2.56
N ALA A 272 4.69 -15.90 1.62
CA ALA A 272 5.90 -15.19 1.25
C ALA A 272 6.08 -15.13 -0.27
N GLU A 273 6.68 -14.03 -0.70
CA GLU A 273 7.13 -13.86 -2.08
C GLU A 273 8.66 -13.76 -2.10
N GLY A 274 9.29 -14.59 -2.92
CA GLY A 274 10.69 -14.42 -3.27
C GLY A 274 10.84 -13.42 -4.42
N LEU A 275 11.57 -12.34 -4.22
CA LEU A 275 11.80 -11.32 -5.25
C LEU A 275 13.24 -11.34 -5.73
N THR A 276 13.40 -11.31 -7.05
CA THR A 276 14.69 -11.09 -7.74
C THR A 276 14.61 -9.83 -8.59
N LYS A 277 15.64 -9.00 -8.52
CA LYS A 277 15.84 -7.88 -9.44
C LYS A 277 17.18 -8.02 -10.12
N ARG A 278 17.19 -8.10 -11.45
CA ARG A 278 18.41 -8.12 -12.26
C ARG A 278 18.74 -6.75 -12.81
N VAL A 279 20.04 -6.52 -12.99
CA VAL A 279 20.52 -5.31 -13.68
C VAL A 279 19.94 -5.26 -15.09
N GLY A 280 19.52 -4.06 -15.50
CA GLY A 280 18.97 -3.87 -16.83
C GLY A 280 17.52 -4.31 -17.02
N SER A 281 16.79 -4.68 -15.95
CA SER A 281 15.34 -4.98 -16.03
C SER A 281 14.55 -3.81 -16.58
N VAL A 282 13.72 -4.04 -17.60
CA VAL A 282 12.91 -3.03 -18.30
C VAL A 282 11.42 -3.35 -18.30
N GLU A 283 11.05 -4.59 -18.03
CA GLU A 283 9.66 -5.06 -18.00
C GLU A 283 9.45 -5.92 -16.75
N GLY A 284 8.19 -6.02 -16.32
CA GLY A 284 7.78 -6.83 -15.18
C GLY A 284 7.68 -6.05 -13.87
N LEU A 285 7.34 -6.76 -12.79
CA LEU A 285 7.13 -6.20 -11.45
C LEU A 285 8.37 -6.30 -10.55
N ALA A 286 9.56 -6.25 -11.14
CA ALA A 286 10.81 -6.26 -10.38
C ALA A 286 11.05 -4.90 -9.69
N CYS A 287 10.67 -3.80 -10.32
CA CYS A 287 10.79 -2.45 -9.78
C CYS A 287 9.42 -1.77 -9.83
N LEU A 288 9.02 -1.19 -8.71
CA LEU A 288 7.75 -0.51 -8.58
C LEU A 288 7.96 0.98 -8.30
N PRO A 289 7.21 1.87 -8.97
CA PRO A 289 7.19 3.31 -8.69
C PRO A 289 6.63 3.58 -7.28
N TRP A 290 6.51 4.85 -6.90
CA TRP A 290 5.86 5.23 -5.66
C TRP A 290 4.43 4.68 -5.59
N HIS A 291 4.15 3.88 -4.56
CA HIS A 291 2.85 3.25 -4.32
C HIS A 291 2.63 2.98 -2.84
N LYS A 292 1.39 2.71 -2.49
CA LYS A 292 0.99 2.12 -1.21
C LYS A 292 0.50 0.72 -1.50
N ASP A 293 0.89 -0.24 -0.71
CA ASP A 293 0.39 -1.61 -0.87
C ASP A 293 -1.12 -1.71 -0.63
N CYS A 294 -1.64 -0.88 0.28
CA CYS A 294 -3.07 -0.84 0.61
C CYS A 294 -3.96 -0.29 -0.51
N ASP A 295 -3.43 0.49 -1.44
CA ASP A 295 -4.22 1.08 -2.54
C ASP A 295 -4.91 0.02 -3.41
N ARG A 296 -4.39 -1.20 -3.40
CA ARG A 296 -4.92 -2.32 -4.18
C ARG A 296 -6.18 -2.96 -3.61
N GLY A 297 -6.65 -2.55 -2.46
CA GLY A 297 -7.86 -3.15 -1.94
C GLY A 297 -8.22 -2.81 -0.52
N GLY A 298 -7.40 -2.05 0.16
CA GLY A 298 -7.61 -1.61 1.51
C GLY A 298 -8.04 -0.15 1.59
N HIS A 299 -7.49 0.54 2.53
CA HIS A 299 -7.72 1.94 2.86
C HIS A 299 -6.53 2.80 2.43
N SER A 300 -6.72 4.11 2.38
CA SER A 300 -5.74 5.06 1.84
C SER A 300 -4.66 5.49 2.84
N MET A 301 -4.90 5.32 4.14
CA MET A 301 -3.97 5.67 5.21
C MET A 301 -4.26 4.89 6.48
N TYR A 302 -3.27 4.76 7.36
CA TYR A 302 -3.30 3.96 8.59
C TYR A 302 -3.69 2.51 8.32
N CYS A 303 -2.73 1.69 8.03
CA CYS A 303 -2.94 0.29 7.70
C CYS A 303 -2.72 -0.62 8.90
N SER A 304 -3.49 -1.69 8.98
CA SER A 304 -3.24 -2.80 9.90
C SER A 304 -2.14 -3.76 9.45
N GLY A 305 -1.58 -3.57 8.25
CA GLY A 305 -0.57 -4.46 7.68
C GLY A 305 0.85 -3.93 7.83
N LEU A 306 1.78 -4.83 8.14
CA LEU A 306 3.21 -4.62 8.07
C LEU A 306 3.76 -5.47 6.93
N THR A 307 4.49 -4.84 6.02
CA THR A 307 5.25 -5.53 4.97
C THR A 307 6.67 -5.73 5.47
N ILE A 308 7.14 -6.97 5.43
CA ILE A 308 8.43 -7.42 5.96
C ILE A 308 9.31 -7.85 4.79
N GLY A 309 10.51 -7.30 4.69
CA GLY A 309 11.51 -7.69 3.72
C GLY A 309 12.73 -8.31 4.39
N ILE A 310 12.94 -9.62 4.23
CA ILE A 310 14.14 -10.33 4.68
C ILE A 310 15.22 -10.20 3.62
N CYS A 311 16.31 -9.49 3.92
CA CYS A 311 17.35 -9.15 2.96
C CYS A 311 18.30 -10.34 2.72
N LEU A 312 18.15 -11.02 1.58
CA LEU A 312 19.08 -12.07 1.14
C LEU A 312 20.34 -11.49 0.48
N THR A 313 20.27 -10.28 -0.04
CA THR A 313 21.38 -9.46 -0.51
C THR A 313 21.27 -8.07 0.10
N PRO A 314 22.31 -7.23 0.06
CA PRO A 314 22.21 -5.86 0.51
C PRO A 314 21.11 -5.06 -0.22
N VAL A 315 20.59 -4.04 0.45
CA VAL A 315 19.68 -3.03 -0.10
C VAL A 315 20.45 -1.70 -0.18
N ASP A 316 20.89 -1.38 -1.37
CA ASP A 316 21.70 -0.20 -1.65
C ASP A 316 21.58 0.18 -3.15
N PRO A 317 22.20 1.26 -3.62
CA PRO A 317 22.14 1.63 -5.03
C PRO A 317 22.74 0.58 -5.99
N ALA A 318 23.70 -0.24 -5.54
CA ALA A 318 24.29 -1.29 -6.39
C ALA A 318 23.27 -2.40 -6.69
N HIS A 319 22.52 -2.83 -5.67
CA HIS A 319 21.54 -3.91 -5.73
C HIS A 319 20.12 -3.43 -6.03
N GLY A 320 19.88 -2.11 -6.07
CA GLY A 320 18.56 -1.52 -6.16
C GLY A 320 17.92 -1.31 -4.79
N GLY A 321 17.54 -0.06 -4.52
CA GLY A 321 17.07 0.42 -3.23
C GLY A 321 15.62 0.08 -2.95
N LEU A 322 15.26 0.34 -1.70
CA LEU A 322 13.90 0.54 -1.23
C LEU A 322 13.84 1.93 -0.62
N ASP A 323 13.11 2.83 -1.26
CA ASP A 323 12.88 4.16 -0.72
C ASP A 323 11.50 4.19 -0.05
N VAL A 324 11.41 4.76 1.15
CA VAL A 324 10.16 4.95 1.88
C VAL A 324 9.99 6.44 2.19
N MET A 325 8.80 6.96 2.01
CA MET A 325 8.46 8.34 2.34
C MET A 325 7.97 8.39 3.78
N ALA A 326 8.82 8.91 4.66
CA ALA A 326 8.56 8.96 6.09
C ALA A 326 7.28 9.72 6.42
N GLY A 327 6.43 9.17 7.29
CA GLY A 327 5.18 9.77 7.72
C GLY A 327 4.02 9.67 6.73
N SER A 328 4.25 9.19 5.50
CA SER A 328 3.22 9.14 4.44
C SER A 328 2.02 8.25 4.76
N HIS A 329 2.19 7.27 5.66
CA HIS A 329 1.11 6.42 6.16
C HIS A 329 0.07 7.21 6.99
N ARG A 330 0.44 8.38 7.51
CA ARG A 330 -0.43 9.29 8.28
C ARG A 330 -1.08 10.36 7.42
N ALA A 331 -0.81 10.38 6.13
CA ALA A 331 -1.22 11.43 5.22
C ALA A 331 -2.22 10.94 4.17
N ASN A 332 -3.27 11.71 3.95
CA ASN A 332 -4.22 11.51 2.85
C ASN A 332 -3.64 12.15 1.58
N ILE A 333 -2.81 11.40 0.86
CA ILE A 333 -2.03 11.89 -0.28
C ILE A 333 -2.75 11.54 -1.57
N ALA A 334 -3.04 12.57 -2.39
CA ALA A 334 -3.52 12.35 -3.75
C ALA A 334 -2.38 11.90 -4.67
N ARG A 335 -2.66 11.01 -5.61
CA ARG A 335 -1.67 10.53 -6.59
C ARG A 335 -0.93 11.66 -7.30
N ALA A 336 -1.68 12.66 -7.76
CA ALA A 336 -1.10 13.83 -8.42
C ALA A 336 -0.09 14.61 -7.57
N GLN A 337 -0.06 14.43 -6.24
CA GLN A 337 0.90 15.08 -5.36
C GLN A 337 2.25 14.35 -5.37
N THR A 338 2.29 13.04 -5.61
CA THR A 338 3.54 12.28 -5.65
C THR A 338 4.44 12.73 -6.80
N ASP A 339 3.85 13.16 -7.90
CA ASP A 339 4.58 13.61 -9.10
C ASP A 339 5.15 15.02 -8.96
N ARG A 340 4.57 15.84 -8.07
CA ARG A 340 4.98 17.24 -7.83
C ARG A 340 6.02 17.40 -6.74
N GLY A 341 6.42 16.29 -6.10
CA GLY A 341 7.26 16.27 -4.91
C GLY A 341 6.48 16.65 -3.65
N LEU A 342 6.58 15.80 -2.65
CA LEU A 342 6.08 16.05 -1.31
C LEU A 342 7.22 16.56 -0.44
N ASP A 343 6.92 17.39 0.56
CA ASP A 343 7.91 17.83 1.56
C ASP A 343 8.19 16.74 2.63
N LEU A 344 7.55 15.57 2.51
CA LEU A 344 7.88 14.41 3.33
C LEU A 344 9.22 13.81 2.91
N PRO A 345 10.11 13.50 3.85
CA PRO A 345 11.43 12.96 3.54
C PRO A 345 11.33 11.58 2.87
N ALA A 346 11.93 11.44 1.70
CA ALA A 346 12.16 10.14 1.06
C ALA A 346 13.46 9.55 1.60
N VAL A 347 13.37 8.45 2.31
CA VAL A 347 14.50 7.75 2.94
C VAL A 347 14.85 6.52 2.12
N GLY A 348 16.04 6.50 1.56
CA GLY A 348 16.60 5.29 0.94
C GLY A 348 17.09 4.34 2.04
N LEU A 349 16.40 3.23 2.23
CA LEU A 349 16.80 2.22 3.20
C LEU A 349 18.10 1.55 2.73
N ARG A 350 19.07 1.48 3.63
CA ARG A 350 20.32 0.77 3.42
C ARG A 350 20.37 -0.37 4.42
N ALA A 351 20.27 -1.58 3.93
CA ALA A 351 20.26 -2.80 4.73
C ALA A 351 21.35 -3.75 4.26
N ASP A 352 21.96 -4.43 5.20
CA ASP A 352 22.89 -5.50 4.93
C ASP A 352 22.14 -6.84 4.79
N ARG A 353 22.82 -7.86 4.30
CA ARG A 353 22.30 -9.21 4.29
C ARG A 353 22.01 -9.68 5.72
N GLY A 354 20.80 -10.14 5.98
CA GLY A 354 20.34 -10.54 7.32
C GLY A 354 19.56 -9.46 8.07
N ASP A 355 19.59 -8.22 7.60
CA ASP A 355 18.70 -7.19 8.10
C ASP A 355 17.27 -7.42 7.61
N VAL A 356 16.33 -6.84 8.32
CA VAL A 356 14.92 -6.90 7.97
C VAL A 356 14.38 -5.48 7.83
N THR A 357 13.80 -5.20 6.67
CA THR A 357 13.04 -3.96 6.46
C THR A 357 11.58 -4.20 6.84
N VAL A 358 11.00 -3.29 7.60
CA VAL A 358 9.58 -3.30 7.96
C VAL A 358 8.97 -1.98 7.55
N HIS A 359 7.82 -2.00 6.90
CA HIS A 359 7.05 -0.79 6.65
C HIS A 359 5.55 -1.04 6.76
N LEU A 360 4.82 -0.02 7.16
CA LEU A 360 3.37 -0.05 7.10
C LEU A 360 2.93 -0.09 5.63
N SER A 361 1.99 -0.98 5.29
CA SER A 361 1.51 -1.12 3.91
C SER A 361 0.86 0.15 3.35
N CYS A 362 0.49 1.12 4.22
CA CYS A 362 0.06 2.46 3.84
C CYS A 362 1.19 3.47 3.63
N ALA A 363 2.43 3.14 3.96
CA ALA A 363 3.54 4.04 3.68
C ALA A 363 3.84 4.07 2.19
N LEU A 364 3.99 5.26 1.60
CA LEU A 364 4.47 5.41 0.24
C LEU A 364 5.88 4.87 0.15
N HIS A 365 6.10 3.94 -0.75
CA HIS A 365 7.42 3.38 -1.00
C HIS A 365 7.61 3.07 -2.48
N ARG A 366 8.85 2.95 -2.87
CA ARG A 366 9.23 2.54 -4.23
C ARG A 366 10.45 1.66 -4.19
N SER A 367 10.62 0.88 -5.25
CA SER A 367 11.84 0.12 -5.42
C SER A 367 12.58 0.55 -6.68
N THR A 368 13.89 0.84 -6.52
CA THR A 368 14.74 1.34 -7.60
C THR A 368 15.43 0.20 -8.34
N HIS A 369 15.90 0.50 -9.56
CA HIS A 369 16.65 -0.46 -10.37
C HIS A 369 18.03 -0.72 -9.77
N PRO A 370 18.52 -1.97 -9.80
CA PRO A 370 19.89 -2.28 -9.44
C PRO A 370 20.86 -1.68 -10.48
N ALA A 371 21.99 -1.15 -9.99
CA ALA A 371 23.01 -0.55 -10.85
C ALA A 371 24.02 -1.58 -11.35
N THR A 372 24.52 -2.45 -10.47
CA THR A 372 25.62 -3.39 -10.77
C THR A 372 25.36 -4.82 -10.33
N ASP A 373 24.56 -5.04 -9.29
CA ASP A 373 24.40 -6.34 -8.64
C ASP A 373 22.94 -6.75 -8.53
N GLU A 374 22.65 -8.04 -8.61
CA GLU A 374 21.32 -8.58 -8.44
C GLU A 374 20.85 -8.42 -6.98
N ARG A 375 19.60 -8.01 -6.79
CA ARG A 375 18.95 -8.00 -5.47
C ARG A 375 18.04 -9.20 -5.30
N ARG A 376 18.12 -9.83 -4.12
CA ARG A 376 17.19 -10.85 -3.66
C ARG A 376 16.65 -10.51 -2.29
N VAL A 377 15.33 -10.65 -2.13
CA VAL A 377 14.62 -10.39 -0.88
C VAL A 377 13.42 -11.32 -0.77
N VAL A 378 13.10 -11.76 0.43
CA VAL A 378 11.84 -12.45 0.72
C VAL A 378 10.90 -11.44 1.36
N TYR A 379 9.75 -11.20 0.72
CA TYR A 379 8.67 -10.40 1.30
C TYR A 379 7.63 -11.29 1.95
N THR A 380 7.20 -10.88 3.12
CA THR A 380 6.10 -11.47 3.90
C THR A 380 5.40 -10.36 4.67
N GLY A 381 4.48 -10.69 5.57
CA GLY A 381 3.79 -9.65 6.31
C GLY A 381 3.21 -10.08 7.63
N PHE A 382 2.78 -9.08 8.36
CA PHE A 382 1.98 -9.19 9.56
C PHE A 382 0.67 -8.45 9.36
N THR A 383 -0.37 -8.94 9.97
CA THR A 383 -1.69 -8.31 9.96
C THR A 383 -2.32 -8.41 11.33
N LEU A 384 -3.29 -7.56 11.58
CA LEU A 384 -4.08 -7.66 12.80
C LEU A 384 -5.12 -8.78 12.67
N PRO A 385 -5.40 -9.50 13.78
CA PRO A 385 -6.43 -10.54 13.77
C PRO A 385 -7.80 -9.93 13.40
N PRO A 386 -8.68 -10.69 12.71
CA PRO A 386 -10.03 -10.24 12.43
C PRO A 386 -10.78 -9.96 13.73
N ARG A 387 -11.59 -8.92 13.74
CA ARG A 387 -12.53 -8.62 14.82
C ARG A 387 -13.89 -9.25 14.51
N ALA A 388 -14.67 -9.49 15.58
CA ALA A 388 -16.07 -9.90 15.38
C ALA A 388 -16.80 -8.82 14.57
N GLY A 389 -17.37 -9.19 13.43
CA GLY A 389 -18.07 -8.28 12.51
C GLY A 389 -17.18 -7.65 11.43
N ASP A 390 -15.88 -7.89 11.41
CA ASP A 390 -15.06 -7.56 10.24
C ASP A 390 -15.63 -8.32 9.05
N ALA A 391 -16.00 -7.59 8.01
CA ALA A 391 -16.32 -8.23 6.75
C ALA A 391 -15.08 -9.02 6.31
N VAL A 392 -15.27 -10.26 5.95
CA VAL A 392 -14.23 -11.05 5.29
C VAL A 392 -13.70 -10.18 4.16
N ALA A 393 -12.43 -9.83 4.21
CA ALA A 393 -11.83 -8.96 3.20
C ALA A 393 -11.97 -9.66 1.85
N ASN A 394 -12.98 -9.26 1.11
CA ASN A 394 -13.28 -9.88 -0.17
C ASN A 394 -12.22 -9.42 -1.17
N GLY A 395 -11.32 -10.31 -1.55
CA GLY A 395 -10.88 -10.27 -2.89
C GLY A 395 -9.51 -9.74 -3.21
N SER A 396 -8.54 -9.61 -2.29
CA SER A 396 -7.17 -9.33 -2.75
C SER A 396 -6.61 -10.50 -3.55
N ARG A 397 -6.84 -11.74 -3.13
CA ARG A 397 -6.46 -12.94 -3.87
C ARG A 397 -7.27 -13.11 -5.15
N THR A 398 -8.60 -12.91 -5.09
CA THR A 398 -9.49 -12.95 -6.26
C THR A 398 -9.17 -11.80 -7.22
N ASN A 399 -8.79 -10.62 -6.72
CA ASN A 399 -8.33 -9.52 -7.55
C ASN A 399 -6.99 -9.84 -8.22
N LEU A 400 -6.06 -10.44 -7.49
CA LEU A 400 -4.78 -10.89 -8.02
C LEU A 400 -4.97 -11.97 -9.10
N GLU A 401 -5.88 -12.92 -8.91
CA GLU A 401 -6.23 -13.93 -9.88
C GLU A 401 -6.92 -13.34 -11.12
N ARG A 402 -7.80 -12.34 -10.93
CA ARG A 402 -8.43 -11.59 -12.04
C ARG A 402 -7.41 -10.75 -12.81
N GLU A 403 -6.51 -10.07 -12.11
CA GLU A 403 -5.39 -9.36 -12.73
C GLU A 403 -4.51 -10.31 -13.54
N ARG A 404 -4.22 -11.50 -13.02
CA ARG A 404 -3.48 -12.54 -13.73
C ARG A 404 -4.20 -12.98 -14.99
N ALA A 405 -5.50 -13.23 -14.89
CA ALA A 405 -6.33 -13.62 -16.03
C ALA A 405 -6.48 -12.51 -17.08
N ALA A 406 -6.58 -11.25 -16.63
CA ALA A 406 -6.77 -10.10 -17.53
C ALA A 406 -5.50 -9.71 -18.30
N ILE A 407 -4.31 -10.01 -17.78
CA ILE A 407 -3.04 -9.57 -18.36
C ILE A 407 -2.46 -10.57 -19.34
N GLY A 408 -2.88 -11.83 -19.31
CA GLY A 408 -2.48 -12.89 -20.26
C GLY A 408 -0.95 -13.17 -20.33
N ASP A 409 -0.10 -12.17 -20.08
CA ASP A 409 1.35 -12.26 -20.03
C ASP A 409 1.87 -11.62 -18.73
N PRO A 410 2.42 -12.41 -17.80
CA PRO A 410 2.95 -11.91 -16.54
C PRO A 410 4.06 -10.87 -16.68
N THR A 411 4.76 -10.82 -17.83
CA THR A 411 5.80 -9.82 -18.10
C THR A 411 5.25 -8.43 -18.41
N ARG A 412 3.98 -8.34 -18.81
CA ARG A 412 3.33 -7.07 -19.16
C ARG A 412 2.75 -6.33 -17.96
N ARG A 413 2.70 -6.93 -16.78
CA ARG A 413 2.13 -6.31 -15.57
C ARG A 413 2.84 -5.02 -15.15
N GLY A 414 4.16 -4.95 -15.33
CA GLY A 414 4.90 -3.71 -15.09
C GLY A 414 4.49 -2.55 -16.00
N ARG A 415 3.95 -2.85 -17.19
CA ARG A 415 3.42 -1.82 -18.10
C ARG A 415 2.09 -1.27 -17.63
N LEU A 416 1.20 -2.08 -17.07
CA LEU A 416 -0.09 -1.59 -16.54
C LEU A 416 0.10 -0.65 -15.35
N ALA A 417 1.04 -0.95 -14.46
CA ALA A 417 1.38 -0.04 -13.37
C ALA A 417 2.00 1.27 -13.90
N SER A 418 2.84 1.20 -14.95
CA SER A 418 3.47 2.36 -15.60
C SER A 418 2.53 3.11 -16.57
N GLU A 419 1.52 2.44 -17.13
CA GLU A 419 0.49 3.06 -17.98
C GLU A 419 -0.55 3.83 -17.16
N LEU A 420 -0.69 3.49 -15.87
CA LEU A 420 -1.47 4.25 -14.88
C LEU A 420 -0.67 5.42 -14.28
N GLU A 421 0.63 5.55 -14.58
CA GLU A 421 1.42 6.72 -14.25
C GLU A 421 1.09 7.89 -15.20
N PRO A 422 0.91 9.10 -14.67
CA PRO A 422 0.82 10.29 -15.52
C PRO A 422 2.11 10.38 -16.35
N ARG A 423 1.96 10.49 -17.66
CA ARG A 423 3.10 10.67 -18.56
C ARG A 423 3.83 11.95 -18.19
N PRO A 424 5.16 11.93 -17.95
CA PRO A 424 5.88 13.16 -17.71
C PRO A 424 5.80 14.06 -18.96
N GLY A 425 5.24 15.25 -18.77
CA GLY A 425 5.47 16.38 -19.64
C GLY A 425 4.60 16.46 -20.90
N ARG A 426 3.45 17.15 -20.75
CA ARG A 426 3.13 18.19 -21.72
C ARG A 426 3.16 19.52 -20.96
N ALA A 427 4.27 20.24 -21.14
CA ALA A 427 4.37 21.65 -20.82
C ALA A 427 3.40 22.46 -21.70
#